data_aa3068ebdbcb15dd36bb1e2a8613e059
#
_entry.id   aa3068ebdbcb15dd36bb1e2a8613e059
#
_cell.length_a   1.000
_cell.length_b   1.000
_cell.length_c   1.000
_cell.angle_alpha   90.00
_cell.angle_beta   90.00
_cell.angle_gamma   90.00
#
_symmetry.space_group_name_H-M   'P 1'
#
loop_
_entity.id
_entity.type
_entity.pdbx_description
1 polymer ?
#
loop_
_entity_poly.entity_id
_entity_poly.type
_entity_poly.pdbx_seq_one_letter_code
_entity_poly.pdbx_strand_id
1 'polypeptide(L)'
;MLETVKRLLGIGKKATGIKLVISCEKLEKRVALLENNRLEEYTIERETDRNIVGSIFKGKVRNIEPGIKAMFVDIGFEKNAFLQFWDAIPAALDSGIETINRGNGNAKKKAPRITHKDVPSIYPVGSDVLVQVKKGPISNKGPRIT
;
A
#
# COMPACT_ATOMS: atom_id res chain seq x y z
N MET A 1 14.26 17.11 -49.48
CA MET A 1 15.06 16.06 -48.82
C MET A 1 15.12 16.23 -47.29
N LEU A 2 15.42 17.41 -46.77
CA LEU A 2 15.46 17.66 -45.32
C LEU A 2 14.11 17.42 -44.57
N GLU A 3 13.00 17.81 -45.19
CA GLU A 3 11.65 17.64 -44.63
C GLU A 3 11.23 16.16 -44.52
N THR A 4 11.67 15.34 -45.48
CA THR A 4 11.38 13.90 -45.48
C THR A 4 12.13 13.17 -44.36
N VAL A 5 13.37 13.59 -44.10
CA VAL A 5 14.22 13.03 -43.02
C VAL A 5 13.68 13.45 -41.65
N LYS A 6 13.22 14.69 -41.46
CA LYS A 6 12.57 15.17 -40.24
C LYS A 6 11.29 14.39 -39.93
N ARG A 7 10.48 14.06 -40.98
CA ARG A 7 9.26 13.26 -40.83
C ARG A 7 9.54 11.82 -40.47
N LEU A 8 10.63 11.23 -40.97
CA LEU A 8 11.06 9.86 -40.66
C LEU A 8 11.60 9.75 -39.23
N LEU A 9 12.31 10.78 -38.76
CA LEU A 9 12.87 10.85 -37.40
C LEU A 9 11.90 11.37 -36.35
N GLY A 10 10.64 11.66 -36.72
CA GLY A 10 9.67 12.21 -35.81
C GLY A 10 9.98 13.61 -35.29
N ILE A 11 10.94 14.31 -35.88
CA ILE A 11 11.39 15.65 -35.50
C ILE A 11 10.40 16.65 -36.12
N GLY A 12 9.58 17.30 -35.31
CA GLY A 12 8.72 18.41 -35.76
C GLY A 12 7.22 18.31 -35.48
N LYS A 13 6.71 17.14 -35.07
CA LYS A 13 5.36 17.09 -34.49
C LYS A 13 5.47 17.35 -32.99
N LYS A 14 4.94 18.49 -32.51
CA LYS A 14 4.65 18.63 -31.08
C LYS A 14 3.71 17.47 -30.74
N ALA A 15 4.24 16.47 -30.06
CA ALA A 15 3.42 15.37 -29.57
C ALA A 15 2.55 15.94 -28.47
N THR A 16 1.31 16.25 -28.81
CA THR A 16 0.27 16.62 -27.86
C THR A 16 -0.26 15.32 -27.24
N GLY A 17 -0.46 15.34 -25.92
CA GLY A 17 -1.01 14.21 -25.18
C GLY A 17 -0.07 13.69 -24.10
N ILE A 18 -0.52 12.62 -23.46
CA ILE A 18 0.19 11.96 -22.36
C ILE A 18 1.10 10.88 -22.94
N LYS A 19 2.38 10.88 -22.53
CA LYS A 19 3.35 9.84 -22.86
C LYS A 19 3.95 9.26 -21.57
N LEU A 20 4.02 7.95 -21.51
CA LEU A 20 4.77 7.24 -20.48
C LEU A 20 6.07 6.72 -21.14
N VAL A 21 7.21 7.19 -20.62
CA VAL A 21 8.53 6.74 -21.05
C VAL A 21 9.09 5.84 -19.96
N ILE A 22 9.43 4.61 -20.33
CA ILE A 22 9.98 3.62 -19.41
C ILE A 22 11.36 3.20 -19.93
N SER A 23 12.38 3.32 -19.06
CA SER A 23 13.72 2.79 -19.29
C SER A 23 13.98 1.71 -18.24
N CYS A 24 14.32 0.51 -18.69
CA CYS A 24 14.68 -0.61 -17.82
C CYS A 24 16.15 -0.97 -18.07
N GLU A 25 16.97 -0.77 -17.04
CA GLU A 25 18.36 -1.18 -17.01
C GLU A 25 18.59 -2.25 -15.94
N LYS A 26 19.73 -2.88 -15.91
CA LYS A 26 20.04 -3.98 -14.97
C LYS A 26 19.92 -3.58 -13.51
N LEU A 27 20.28 -2.34 -13.16
CA LEU A 27 20.35 -1.87 -11.78
C LEU A 27 19.24 -0.88 -11.41
N GLU A 28 18.53 -0.34 -12.41
CA GLU A 28 17.46 0.64 -12.15
C GLU A 28 16.40 0.66 -13.25
N LYS A 29 15.20 0.99 -12.85
CA LYS A 29 14.06 1.28 -13.71
C LYS A 29 13.68 2.74 -13.55
N ARG A 30 13.46 3.42 -14.65
CA ARG A 30 13.04 4.83 -14.66
C ARG A 30 11.71 4.94 -15.39
N VAL A 31 10.79 5.66 -14.79
CA VAL A 31 9.48 5.94 -15.39
C VAL A 31 9.28 7.45 -15.39
N ALA A 32 8.98 8.00 -16.55
CA ALA A 32 8.69 9.41 -16.74
C ALA A 32 7.33 9.59 -17.39
N LEU A 33 6.47 10.38 -16.77
CA LEU A 33 5.20 10.83 -17.33
C LEU A 33 5.42 12.21 -17.96
N LEU A 34 5.13 12.29 -19.27
CA LEU A 34 5.18 13.56 -19.99
C LEU A 34 3.79 13.94 -20.45
N GLU A 35 3.39 15.17 -20.20
CA GLU A 35 2.21 15.79 -20.78
C GLU A 35 2.63 16.90 -21.73
N ASN A 36 2.18 16.82 -22.97
CA ASN A 36 2.55 17.78 -24.02
C ASN A 36 4.07 17.99 -24.16
N ASN A 37 4.85 16.91 -23.98
CA ASN A 37 6.31 16.92 -23.99
C ASN A 37 6.98 17.62 -22.80
N ARG A 38 6.23 17.90 -21.74
CA ARG A 38 6.72 18.43 -20.46
C ARG A 38 6.75 17.30 -19.45
N LEU A 39 7.81 17.20 -18.68
CA LEU A 39 7.93 16.23 -17.59
C LEU A 39 7.02 16.63 -16.43
N GLU A 40 6.03 15.80 -16.12
CA GLU A 40 5.09 16.01 -15.01
C GLU A 40 5.45 15.13 -13.81
N GLU A 41 5.87 13.89 -14.04
CA GLU A 41 6.24 12.96 -12.99
C GLU A 41 7.45 12.13 -13.39
N TYR A 42 8.32 11.86 -12.43
CA TYR A 42 9.51 11.04 -12.64
C TYR A 42 9.77 10.14 -11.44
N THR A 43 9.91 8.86 -11.69
CA THR A 43 10.19 7.85 -10.67
C THR A 43 11.39 7.03 -11.06
N ILE A 44 12.28 6.78 -10.11
CA ILE A 44 13.39 5.84 -10.24
C ILE A 44 13.20 4.73 -9.20
N GLU A 45 13.30 3.49 -9.64
CA GLU A 45 13.35 2.31 -8.79
C GLU A 45 14.70 1.63 -9.02
N ARG A 46 15.49 1.47 -7.97
CA ARG A 46 16.78 0.78 -8.00
C ARG A 46 16.68 -0.58 -7.34
N GLU A 47 17.46 -1.54 -7.81
CA GLU A 47 17.55 -2.88 -7.22
C GLU A 47 18.04 -2.84 -5.76
N THR A 48 18.81 -1.81 -5.39
CA THR A 48 19.27 -1.56 -4.03
C THR A 48 18.18 -1.00 -3.11
N ASP A 49 17.11 -0.44 -3.68
CA ASP A 49 16.00 0.09 -2.89
C ASP A 49 15.25 -1.08 -2.27
N ARG A 50 15.30 -1.16 -0.95
CA ARG A 50 14.61 -2.23 -0.19
C ARG A 50 13.12 -2.10 -0.41
N ASN A 51 12.59 -2.85 -1.38
CA ASN A 51 11.15 -2.98 -1.54
C ASN A 51 10.62 -3.81 -0.38
N ILE A 52 10.00 -3.13 0.59
CA ILE A 52 9.40 -3.77 1.77
C ILE A 52 7.96 -4.21 1.55
N VAL A 53 7.38 -3.96 0.38
CA VAL A 53 6.00 -4.35 0.07
C VAL A 53 5.88 -5.88 0.10
N GLY A 54 4.89 -6.38 0.82
CA GLY A 54 4.69 -7.81 1.05
C GLY A 54 5.45 -8.37 2.26
N SER A 55 6.42 -7.63 2.82
CA SER A 55 7.14 -8.08 4.02
C SER A 55 6.24 -8.05 5.24
N ILE A 56 6.47 -9.02 6.15
CA ILE A 56 5.74 -9.16 7.42
C ILE A 56 6.62 -8.69 8.57
N PHE A 57 6.05 -7.86 9.43
CA PHE A 57 6.73 -7.31 10.60
C PHE A 57 5.93 -7.60 11.88
N LYS A 58 6.65 -7.83 12.97
CA LYS A 58 6.10 -7.68 14.29
C LYS A 58 6.24 -6.22 14.70
N GLY A 59 5.12 -5.51 14.78
CA GLY A 59 5.09 -4.10 15.15
C GLY A 59 4.51 -3.87 16.54
N LYS A 60 4.65 -2.64 17.02
CA LYS A 60 4.08 -2.18 18.30
C LYS A 60 3.17 -0.98 18.05
N VAL A 61 1.94 -1.05 18.53
CA VAL A 61 0.98 0.06 18.45
C VAL A 61 1.49 1.26 19.24
N ARG A 62 1.71 2.39 18.57
CA ARG A 62 2.23 3.63 19.19
C ARG A 62 1.15 4.65 19.43
N ASN A 63 0.21 4.79 18.51
CA ASN A 63 -0.88 5.74 18.63
C ASN A 63 -2.15 5.20 17.96
N ILE A 64 -3.30 5.61 18.48
CA ILE A 64 -4.62 5.28 17.95
C ILE A 64 -5.35 6.59 17.69
N GLU A 65 -5.85 6.76 16.47
CA GLU A 65 -6.55 7.95 16.00
C GLU A 65 -7.99 7.61 15.59
N PRO A 66 -8.95 7.61 16.54
CA PRO A 66 -10.33 7.23 16.24
C PRO A 66 -11.00 8.12 15.19
N GLY A 67 -10.61 9.40 15.12
CA GLY A 67 -11.16 10.36 14.16
C GLY A 67 -10.96 9.98 12.71
N ILE A 68 -9.83 9.36 12.39
CA ILE A 68 -9.50 8.86 11.04
C ILE A 68 -9.63 7.33 10.96
N LYS A 69 -10.10 6.67 12.01
CA LYS A 69 -10.28 5.21 12.14
C LYS A 69 -9.00 4.45 11.77
N ALA A 70 -7.89 4.86 12.35
CA ALA A 70 -6.57 4.29 12.07
C ALA A 70 -5.72 4.23 13.32
N MET A 71 -4.66 3.44 13.27
CA MET A 71 -3.59 3.40 14.26
C MET A 71 -2.23 3.49 13.58
N PHE A 72 -1.25 3.94 14.35
CA PHE A 72 0.14 4.02 13.94
C PHE A 72 0.94 2.95 14.66
N VAL A 73 1.66 2.15 13.88
CA VAL A 73 2.40 0.99 14.34
C VAL A 73 3.88 1.19 14.04
N ASP A 74 4.71 1.06 15.06
CA ASP A 74 6.16 1.05 14.89
C ASP A 74 6.60 -0.33 14.41
N ILE A 75 7.18 -0.38 13.24
CA ILE A 75 7.72 -1.59 12.61
C ILE A 75 9.25 -1.53 12.42
N GLY A 76 9.90 -0.60 13.14
CA GLY A 76 11.36 -0.42 13.09
C GLY A 76 11.86 0.53 12.00
N PHE A 77 10.98 1.33 11.40
CA PHE A 77 11.34 2.37 10.45
C PHE A 77 11.29 3.76 11.12
N GLU A 78 11.92 4.74 10.49
CA GLU A 78 11.92 6.14 10.97
C GLU A 78 10.50 6.67 11.22
N LYS A 79 9.55 6.26 10.38
CA LYS A 79 8.15 6.67 10.49
C LYS A 79 7.25 5.49 10.77
N ASN A 80 6.33 5.68 11.71
CA ASN A 80 5.35 4.67 12.06
C ASN A 80 4.49 4.30 10.84
N ALA A 81 4.20 3.03 10.70
CA ALA A 81 3.33 2.50 9.66
C ALA A 81 1.86 2.82 9.97
N PHE A 82 1.08 3.04 8.92
CA PHE A 82 -0.33 3.39 8.99
C PHE A 82 -1.20 2.14 8.81
N LEU A 83 -2.03 1.82 9.81
CA LEU A 83 -2.95 0.70 9.83
C LEU A 83 -4.39 1.21 10.01
N GLN A 84 -5.23 0.99 9.01
CA GLN A 84 -6.65 1.32 9.11
C GLN A 84 -7.39 0.30 9.96
N PHE A 85 -8.43 0.69 10.68
CA PHE A 85 -9.17 -0.21 11.58
C PHE A 85 -9.76 -1.41 10.84
N TRP A 86 -10.28 -1.25 9.64
CA TRP A 86 -10.81 -2.36 8.85
C TRP A 86 -9.72 -3.29 8.28
N ASP A 87 -8.49 -2.80 8.11
CA ASP A 87 -7.35 -3.63 7.74
C ASP A 87 -6.78 -4.40 8.96
N ALA A 88 -7.14 -3.99 10.19
CA ALA A 88 -6.74 -4.65 11.44
C ALA A 88 -7.68 -5.78 11.86
N ILE A 89 -8.86 -5.87 11.25
CA ILE A 89 -9.83 -6.93 11.55
C ILE A 89 -9.57 -8.10 10.59
N PRO A 90 -9.29 -9.32 11.10
CA PRO A 90 -9.14 -10.49 10.24
C PRO A 90 -10.40 -10.71 9.38
N ALA A 91 -10.23 -10.95 8.09
CA ALA A 91 -11.34 -11.15 7.15
C ALA A 91 -12.33 -12.23 7.59
N ALA A 92 -11.85 -13.25 8.29
CA ALA A 92 -12.68 -14.31 8.86
C ALA A 92 -13.67 -13.81 9.92
N LEU A 93 -13.37 -12.69 10.59
CA LEU A 93 -14.22 -12.10 11.63
C LEU A 93 -15.10 -10.97 11.08
N ASP A 94 -14.69 -10.32 10.01
CA ASP A 94 -15.44 -9.25 9.33
C ASP A 94 -16.58 -9.82 8.45
N SER A 95 -16.33 -10.94 7.77
CA SER A 95 -17.23 -11.48 6.74
C SER A 95 -18.43 -12.24 7.27
N GLY A 96 -18.56 -12.43 8.59
CA GLY A 96 -19.66 -13.25 9.15
C GLY A 96 -19.70 -14.67 8.57
N ILE A 97 -18.54 -15.21 8.17
CA ILE A 97 -18.42 -16.57 7.65
C ILE A 97 -18.89 -17.51 8.74
N GLU A 98 -20.08 -18.09 8.55
CA GLU A 98 -20.57 -19.17 9.38
C GLU A 98 -19.58 -20.32 9.27
N THR A 99 -18.82 -20.58 10.31
CA THR A 99 -18.02 -21.79 10.42
C THR A 99 -19.01 -22.95 10.49
N ILE A 100 -19.23 -23.65 9.37
CA ILE A 100 -20.06 -24.84 9.35
C ILE A 100 -19.27 -25.93 10.08
N ASN A 101 -19.44 -26.03 11.38
CA ASN A 101 -19.04 -27.21 12.13
C ASN A 101 -19.96 -28.36 11.70
N ARG A 102 -19.46 -29.24 10.83
CA ARG A 102 -20.08 -30.55 10.53
C ARG A 102 -19.90 -31.47 11.74
N GLY A 103 -20.65 -31.21 12.79
CA GLY A 103 -20.66 -32.06 13.97
C GLY A 103 -21.90 -31.76 14.78
N ASN A 104 -22.85 -32.70 14.78
CA ASN A 104 -24.02 -32.89 15.64
C ASN A 104 -24.65 -31.67 16.32
N GLY A 105 -25.89 -31.43 15.94
CA GLY A 105 -26.83 -30.44 16.42
C GLY A 105 -26.70 -30.02 17.87
N ASN A 106 -26.28 -28.76 18.04
CA ASN A 106 -26.82 -27.90 19.06
C ASN A 106 -26.30 -26.46 18.88
N ALA A 107 -27.24 -25.52 18.82
CA ALA A 107 -27.10 -24.07 18.92
C ALA A 107 -25.87 -23.44 18.27
N LYS A 108 -26.05 -22.88 17.08
CA LYS A 108 -25.15 -21.93 16.41
C LYS A 108 -24.90 -20.74 17.34
N LYS A 109 -23.83 -20.75 18.12
CA LYS A 109 -23.29 -19.54 18.73
C LYS A 109 -22.70 -18.72 17.57
N LYS A 110 -23.40 -17.66 17.15
CA LYS A 110 -22.81 -16.66 16.25
C LYS A 110 -21.53 -16.15 16.91
N ALA A 111 -20.39 -16.31 16.22
CA ALA A 111 -19.15 -15.70 16.66
C ALA A 111 -19.38 -14.19 16.86
N PRO A 112 -18.86 -13.58 17.94
CA PRO A 112 -19.03 -12.16 18.18
C PRO A 112 -18.50 -11.37 16.98
N ARG A 113 -19.35 -10.52 16.42
CA ARG A 113 -19.01 -9.70 15.27
C ARG A 113 -18.07 -8.59 15.74
N ILE A 114 -16.81 -8.67 15.39
CA ILE A 114 -15.82 -7.62 15.68
C ILE A 114 -16.05 -6.48 14.67
N THR A 115 -16.19 -5.27 15.17
CA THR A 115 -16.36 -4.07 14.37
C THR A 115 -15.15 -3.16 14.51
N HIS A 116 -15.00 -2.21 13.60
CA HIS A 116 -13.94 -1.21 13.68
C HIS A 116 -13.93 -0.37 14.97
N LYS A 117 -15.06 -0.34 15.72
CA LYS A 117 -15.15 0.33 17.02
C LYS A 117 -14.44 -0.43 18.13
N ASP A 118 -14.29 -1.75 17.97
CA ASP A 118 -13.67 -2.62 18.96
C ASP A 118 -12.15 -2.66 18.82
N VAL A 119 -11.61 -2.19 17.67
CA VAL A 119 -10.17 -2.21 17.34
C VAL A 119 -9.30 -1.55 18.42
N PRO A 120 -9.64 -0.37 18.98
CA PRO A 120 -8.84 0.23 20.04
C PRO A 120 -8.77 -0.60 21.33
N SER A 121 -9.80 -1.38 21.60
CA SER A 121 -9.84 -2.28 22.78
C SER A 121 -9.07 -3.58 22.52
N ILE A 122 -9.08 -4.06 21.28
CA ILE A 122 -8.35 -5.28 20.87
C ILE A 122 -6.85 -5.01 20.78
N TYR A 123 -6.47 -3.86 20.24
CA TYR A 123 -5.09 -3.45 20.03
C TYR A 123 -4.78 -2.13 20.78
N PRO A 124 -4.67 -2.17 22.10
CA PRO A 124 -4.34 -0.96 22.87
C PRO A 124 -2.93 -0.49 22.56
N VAL A 125 -2.66 0.79 22.85
CA VAL A 125 -1.31 1.37 22.71
C VAL A 125 -0.31 0.53 23.51
N GLY A 126 0.81 0.18 22.89
CA GLY A 126 1.86 -0.68 23.43
C GLY A 126 1.69 -2.16 23.13
N SER A 127 0.55 -2.61 22.57
CA SER A 127 0.37 -4.00 22.15
C SER A 127 1.22 -4.36 20.93
N ASP A 128 1.61 -5.62 20.85
CA ASP A 128 2.31 -6.18 19.70
C ASP A 128 1.29 -6.63 18.65
N VAL A 129 1.59 -6.40 17.37
CA VAL A 129 0.76 -6.77 16.24
C VAL A 129 1.61 -7.30 15.08
N LEU A 130 1.12 -8.36 14.42
CA LEU A 130 1.73 -8.87 13.20
C LEU A 130 1.08 -8.18 12.01
N VAL A 131 1.89 -7.58 11.14
CA VAL A 131 1.41 -6.75 10.04
C VAL A 131 2.17 -7.03 8.76
N GLN A 132 1.50 -6.91 7.63
CA GLN A 132 2.10 -7.00 6.31
C GLN A 132 2.08 -5.64 5.61
N VAL A 133 3.17 -5.27 4.96
CA VAL A 133 3.26 -4.01 4.21
C VAL A 133 2.49 -4.12 2.90
N LYS A 134 1.47 -3.30 2.73
CA LYS A 134 0.71 -3.15 1.48
C LYS A 134 1.32 -2.12 0.52
N LYS A 135 1.84 -1.03 1.07
CA LYS A 135 2.48 0.04 0.28
C LYS A 135 3.71 0.54 1.03
N GLY A 136 4.79 0.76 0.31
CA GLY A 136 6.01 1.36 0.82
C GLY A 136 5.79 2.80 1.32
N PRO A 137 6.76 3.37 2.05
CA PRO A 137 6.71 4.76 2.47
C PRO A 137 6.74 5.68 1.24
N ILE A 138 5.98 6.77 1.29
CA ILE A 138 5.93 7.77 0.22
C ILE A 138 6.20 9.14 0.84
N SER A 139 7.27 9.79 0.36
CA SER A 139 7.67 11.11 0.86
C SER A 139 7.68 11.17 2.38
N ASN A 140 6.83 11.98 2.98
CA ASN A 140 6.74 12.20 4.43
C ASN A 140 5.83 11.22 5.17
N LYS A 141 5.24 10.22 4.50
CA LYS A 141 4.30 9.26 5.09
C LYS A 141 4.98 7.91 5.32
N GLY A 142 4.71 7.31 6.46
CA GLY A 142 5.12 5.95 6.75
C GLY A 142 4.42 4.91 5.84
N PRO A 143 4.90 3.66 5.83
CA PRO A 143 4.32 2.60 5.01
C PRO A 143 2.87 2.32 5.43
N ARG A 144 2.05 1.87 4.48
CA ARG A 144 0.69 1.36 4.76
C ARG A 144 0.76 -0.14 4.98
N ILE A 145 0.11 -0.61 6.04
CA ILE A 145 0.11 -2.00 6.49
C ILE A 145 -1.31 -2.55 6.65
N THR A 146 -1.39 -3.86 6.76
CA THR A 146 -2.60 -4.64 7.01
C THR A 146 -2.33 -5.76 7.99
#